data_a3b0ee0653b340a838a876cbaf1b5ca5
#
_entry.id   a3b0ee0653b340a838a876cbaf1b5ca5
#
_cell.length_a   1.000
_cell.length_b   1.000
_cell.length_c   1.000
_cell.angle_alpha   90.00
_cell.angle_beta   90.00
_cell.angle_gamma   90.00
#
_symmetry.space_group_name_H-M   'P 1'
#
loop_
_entity.id
_entity.type
_entity.pdbx_description
1 polymer ?
#
loop_
_entity_poly.entity_id
_entity_poly.type
_entity_poly.pdbx_seq_one_letter_code
_entity_poly.pdbx_strand_id
1 'polypeptide(L)'
;RRLVMPNVAALTACRTRNNCRAGYMWKNTRDNLLHYWESSTVALLSQVMELPIQHTVIIVSAQAQNMTLARFVRGVVDGEVEHPLLCSSARMRLKCSLQLHCLAHTEPLRETGSHLEWHAIEAYLTAELSGLSRERFVALFLDAQCKLLSSEVLFFGTIDSAVIYTRVVAIRALANHAVSVVVAHNHPSGSLTPSRSDIDVTIKLAKSLQLLDIRLLDHLIVAGGRCASLRNLGFV
;
A
#
# COMPACT_ATOMS: atom_id res chain seq x y z
N ARG A 1 -33.52 1.08 -2.94
CA ARG A 1 -33.72 1.20 -4.41
C ARG A 1 -32.45 0.74 -5.08
N ARG A 2 -32.50 -0.42 -5.75
CA ARG A 2 -31.36 -0.93 -6.56
C ARG A 2 -31.16 0.03 -7.74
N LEU A 3 -29.98 0.66 -7.82
CA LEU A 3 -29.53 1.38 -9.00
C LEU A 3 -29.27 0.35 -10.12
N VAL A 4 -30.09 0.42 -11.16
CA VAL A 4 -29.89 -0.35 -12.40
C VAL A 4 -28.71 0.29 -13.13
N MET A 5 -27.61 -0.43 -13.21
CA MET A 5 -26.42 -0.01 -13.96
C MET A 5 -26.74 0.05 -15.46
N PRO A 6 -26.34 1.12 -16.17
CA PRO A 6 -26.48 1.13 -17.62
C PRO A 6 -25.55 0.11 -18.26
N ASN A 7 -26.10 -0.64 -19.22
CA ASN A 7 -25.40 -1.66 -19.99
C ASN A 7 -24.21 -1.04 -20.75
N VAL A 8 -23.01 -1.60 -20.59
CA VAL A 8 -21.75 -1.15 -21.19
C VAL A 8 -21.86 -1.04 -22.73
N ALA A 9 -22.69 -1.88 -23.35
CA ALA A 9 -22.98 -1.81 -24.80
C ALA A 9 -23.64 -0.50 -25.24
N ALA A 10 -24.38 0.19 -24.37
CA ALA A 10 -25.02 1.47 -24.67
C ALA A 10 -24.02 2.64 -24.68
N LEU A 11 -22.87 2.51 -24.01
CA LEU A 11 -21.84 3.54 -23.92
C LEU A 11 -20.88 3.52 -25.12
N THR A 12 -20.68 2.37 -25.75
CA THR A 12 -19.87 2.26 -26.98
C THR A 12 -20.57 2.82 -28.22
N ALA A 13 -21.89 2.82 -28.24
CA ALA A 13 -22.69 3.36 -29.36
C ALA A 13 -22.79 4.90 -29.39
N CYS A 14 -22.32 5.58 -28.34
CA CYS A 14 -22.44 7.04 -28.22
C CYS A 14 -21.31 7.82 -28.94
N ARG A 15 -20.52 7.18 -29.81
CA ARG A 15 -19.46 7.84 -30.59
C ARG A 15 -19.96 8.73 -31.74
N THR A 16 -21.26 8.75 -32.06
CA THR A 16 -21.74 9.36 -33.30
C THR A 16 -22.94 10.28 -33.22
N ARG A 17 -23.46 10.66 -32.05
CA ARG A 17 -24.52 11.70 -31.98
C ARG A 17 -24.43 12.55 -30.73
N ASN A 18 -24.20 13.85 -30.92
CA ASN A 18 -24.42 14.91 -29.93
C ASN A 18 -25.87 14.83 -29.43
N ASN A 19 -26.17 14.25 -28.30
CA ASN A 19 -27.50 14.27 -27.72
C ASN A 19 -27.47 14.58 -26.23
N CYS A 20 -28.16 15.64 -25.83
CA CYS A 20 -28.16 16.32 -24.54
C CYS A 20 -28.60 15.49 -23.31
N ARG A 21 -28.95 14.22 -23.44
CA ARG A 21 -29.26 13.33 -22.30
C ARG A 21 -28.02 12.86 -21.51
N ALA A 22 -26.85 12.83 -22.13
CA ALA A 22 -25.59 12.48 -21.46
C ALA A 22 -25.21 13.52 -20.40
N GLY A 23 -25.50 14.79 -20.62
CA GLY A 23 -25.18 15.89 -19.69
C GLY A 23 -25.92 15.83 -18.36
N TYR A 24 -27.15 15.30 -18.36
CA TYR A 24 -27.96 15.20 -17.13
C TYR A 24 -27.55 14.02 -16.24
N MET A 25 -27.17 12.88 -16.83
CA MET A 25 -26.59 11.77 -16.11
C MET A 25 -25.22 12.11 -15.51
N TRP A 26 -24.46 12.96 -16.20
CA TRP A 26 -23.15 13.45 -15.78
C TRP A 26 -23.21 14.30 -14.50
N LYS A 27 -24.14 15.21 -14.39
CA LYS A 27 -24.31 16.04 -13.19
C LYS A 27 -24.59 15.18 -11.95
N ASN A 28 -25.53 14.26 -12.03
CA ASN A 28 -25.92 13.41 -10.91
C ASN A 28 -24.81 12.41 -10.50
N THR A 29 -23.99 11.94 -11.44
CA THR A 29 -22.87 11.04 -11.14
C THR A 29 -21.71 11.80 -10.50
N ARG A 30 -21.45 13.02 -10.96
CA ARG A 30 -20.40 13.89 -10.43
C ARG A 30 -20.69 14.30 -8.97
N ASP A 31 -21.92 14.65 -8.66
CA ASP A 31 -22.33 15.09 -7.32
C ASP A 31 -22.32 13.95 -6.30
N ASN A 32 -22.55 12.69 -6.73
CA ASN A 32 -22.45 11.51 -5.87
C ASN A 32 -21.00 11.01 -5.68
N LEU A 33 -20.08 11.30 -6.60
CA LEU A 33 -18.67 10.89 -6.51
C LEU A 33 -17.84 11.79 -5.60
N LEU A 34 -18.20 13.07 -5.49
CA LEU A 34 -17.52 14.05 -4.64
C LEU A 34 -17.62 13.74 -3.14
N HIS A 35 -18.42 12.75 -2.74
CA HIS A 35 -18.48 12.26 -1.36
C HIS A 35 -17.32 11.35 -0.95
N TYR A 36 -16.58 10.75 -1.91
CA TYR A 36 -15.55 9.76 -1.61
C TYR A 36 -14.14 10.23 -1.98
N TRP A 37 -13.96 10.90 -3.12
CA TRP A 37 -12.65 11.38 -3.54
C TRP A 37 -12.76 12.77 -4.15
N GLU A 38 -11.77 13.63 -3.86
CA GLU A 38 -11.70 14.96 -4.45
C GLU A 38 -11.59 14.90 -5.98
N SER A 39 -12.19 15.87 -6.67
CA SER A 39 -12.13 15.97 -8.14
C SER A 39 -10.70 16.00 -8.66
N SER A 40 -9.76 16.57 -7.89
CA SER A 40 -8.33 16.60 -8.17
C SER A 40 -7.71 15.18 -8.24
N THR A 41 -8.09 14.29 -7.33
CA THR A 41 -7.61 12.89 -7.30
C THR A 41 -8.06 12.13 -8.54
N VAL A 42 -9.33 12.28 -8.95
CA VAL A 42 -9.84 11.62 -10.15
C VAL A 42 -9.19 12.17 -11.42
N ALA A 43 -8.91 13.49 -11.46
CA ALA A 43 -8.19 14.11 -12.58
C ALA A 43 -6.75 13.59 -12.67
N LEU A 44 -6.03 13.48 -11.56
CA LEU A 44 -4.68 12.90 -11.53
C LEU A 44 -4.66 11.44 -11.97
N LEU A 45 -5.60 10.62 -11.52
CA LEU A 45 -5.73 9.24 -11.98
C LEU A 45 -6.00 9.17 -13.48
N SER A 46 -6.85 10.06 -14.01
CA SER A 46 -7.11 10.16 -15.44
C SER A 46 -5.83 10.45 -16.23
N GLN A 47 -5.00 11.36 -15.76
CA GLN A 47 -3.72 11.71 -16.38
C GLN A 47 -2.72 10.55 -16.29
N VAL A 48 -2.53 9.95 -15.12
CA VAL A 48 -1.60 8.82 -14.93
C VAL A 48 -2.01 7.62 -15.77
N MET A 49 -3.31 7.29 -15.82
CA MET A 49 -3.81 6.17 -16.62
C MET A 49 -3.89 6.48 -18.12
N GLU A 50 -3.78 7.76 -18.51
CA GLU A 50 -4.09 8.25 -19.86
C GLU A 50 -5.47 7.78 -20.35
N LEU A 51 -6.44 7.80 -19.46
CA LEU A 51 -7.83 7.50 -19.78
C LEU A 51 -8.64 8.80 -19.81
N PRO A 52 -9.66 8.90 -20.68
CA PRO A 52 -10.61 10.01 -20.60
C PRO A 52 -11.18 10.12 -19.19
N ILE A 53 -11.32 11.34 -18.67
CA ILE A 53 -11.81 11.56 -17.29
C ILE A 53 -13.17 10.87 -17.05
N GLN A 54 -13.98 10.79 -18.07
CA GLN A 54 -15.28 10.11 -18.04
C GLN A 54 -15.14 8.61 -17.73
N HIS A 55 -14.17 7.95 -18.36
CA HIS A 55 -13.87 6.54 -18.10
C HIS A 55 -13.32 6.34 -16.70
N THR A 56 -12.43 7.23 -16.27
CA THR A 56 -11.89 7.19 -14.90
C THR A 56 -12.99 7.35 -13.86
N VAL A 57 -13.92 8.28 -14.07
CA VAL A 57 -15.09 8.46 -13.20
C VAL A 57 -15.94 7.20 -13.13
N ILE A 58 -16.20 6.55 -14.28
CA ILE A 58 -16.98 5.29 -14.30
C ILE A 58 -16.28 4.18 -13.54
N ILE A 59 -14.98 4.00 -13.74
CA ILE A 59 -14.18 2.97 -13.05
C ILE A 59 -14.19 3.23 -11.54
N VAL A 60 -13.91 4.46 -11.12
CA VAL A 60 -13.86 4.85 -9.71
C VAL A 60 -15.22 4.70 -9.05
N SER A 61 -16.31 5.15 -9.69
CA SER A 61 -17.67 5.02 -9.12
C SER A 61 -18.14 3.56 -9.00
N ALA A 62 -17.69 2.69 -9.90
CA ALA A 62 -18.03 1.28 -9.85
C ALA A 62 -17.30 0.51 -8.75
N GLN A 63 -16.05 0.91 -8.43
CA GLN A 63 -15.13 0.11 -7.61
C GLN A 63 -14.74 0.79 -6.29
N ALA A 64 -14.84 2.12 -6.18
CA ALA A 64 -14.30 2.85 -5.03
C ALA A 64 -15.27 2.98 -3.84
N GLN A 65 -16.46 2.38 -3.90
CA GLN A 65 -17.37 2.39 -2.74
C GLN A 65 -16.68 1.71 -1.55
N ASN A 66 -16.30 2.51 -0.54
CA ASN A 66 -15.57 2.09 0.66
C ASN A 66 -14.08 1.71 0.45
N MET A 67 -13.44 2.15 -0.63
CA MET A 67 -12.00 1.99 -0.84
C MET A 67 -11.24 3.29 -0.64
N THR A 68 -10.05 3.20 0.00
CA THR A 68 -9.07 4.30 -0.05
C THR A 68 -8.40 4.35 -1.42
N LEU A 69 -7.81 5.51 -1.77
CA LEU A 69 -7.05 5.65 -3.01
C LEU A 69 -5.92 4.61 -3.12
N ALA A 70 -5.19 4.41 -2.02
CA ALA A 70 -4.10 3.41 -1.98
C ALA A 70 -4.62 1.99 -2.25
N ARG A 71 -5.77 1.62 -1.67
CA ARG A 71 -6.41 0.32 -1.89
C ARG A 71 -6.85 0.14 -3.33
N PHE A 72 -7.44 1.17 -3.94
CA PHE A 72 -7.84 1.16 -5.35
C PHE A 72 -6.64 0.99 -6.28
N VAL A 73 -5.59 1.81 -6.11
CA VAL A 73 -4.37 1.76 -6.94
C VAL A 73 -3.71 0.38 -6.83
N ARG A 74 -3.54 -0.14 -5.62
CA ARG A 74 -3.00 -1.50 -5.40
C ARG A 74 -3.88 -2.57 -6.03
N GLY A 75 -5.19 -2.51 -5.83
CA GLY A 75 -6.13 -3.46 -6.42
C GLY A 75 -6.09 -3.47 -7.95
N VAL A 76 -5.91 -2.29 -8.59
CA VAL A 76 -5.69 -2.20 -10.04
C VAL A 76 -4.36 -2.84 -10.44
N VAL A 77 -3.29 -2.56 -9.72
CA VAL A 77 -1.94 -3.08 -10.01
C VAL A 77 -1.88 -4.58 -9.83
N ASP A 78 -2.46 -5.09 -8.76
CA ASP A 78 -2.45 -6.52 -8.41
C ASP A 78 -3.50 -7.34 -9.18
N GLY A 79 -4.36 -6.69 -9.99
CA GLY A 79 -5.39 -7.35 -10.79
C GLY A 79 -6.66 -7.72 -10.01
N GLU A 80 -6.82 -7.23 -8.80
CA GLU A 80 -8.02 -7.43 -7.98
C GLU A 80 -9.18 -6.51 -8.40
N VAL A 81 -8.85 -5.35 -8.98
CA VAL A 81 -9.80 -4.41 -9.56
C VAL A 81 -9.79 -4.57 -11.07
N GLU A 82 -10.88 -5.11 -11.61
CA GLU A 82 -11.07 -5.30 -13.05
C GLU A 82 -12.25 -4.45 -13.55
N HIS A 83 -12.04 -3.80 -14.68
CA HIS A 83 -13.08 -3.03 -15.36
C HIS A 83 -12.82 -3.03 -16.87
N PRO A 84 -13.85 -3.16 -17.75
CA PRO A 84 -13.67 -3.23 -19.20
C PRO A 84 -12.97 -2.00 -19.81
N LEU A 85 -13.06 -0.84 -19.15
CA LEU A 85 -12.38 0.40 -19.59
C LEU A 85 -10.94 0.51 -19.08
N LEU A 86 -10.50 -0.40 -18.22
CA LEU A 86 -9.15 -0.41 -17.64
C LEU A 86 -8.23 -1.27 -18.51
N CYS A 87 -7.53 -0.63 -19.45
CA CYS A 87 -6.61 -1.31 -20.33
C CYS A 87 -5.29 -1.69 -19.62
N SER A 88 -4.56 -2.64 -20.19
CA SER A 88 -3.27 -3.12 -19.66
C SER A 88 -2.22 -2.00 -19.57
N SER A 89 -2.23 -1.03 -20.49
CA SER A 89 -1.32 0.13 -20.45
C SER A 89 -1.61 1.05 -19.28
N ALA A 90 -2.89 1.31 -18.95
CA ALA A 90 -3.27 2.10 -17.76
C ALA A 90 -2.82 1.41 -16.47
N ARG A 91 -3.00 0.08 -16.38
CA ARG A 91 -2.51 -0.72 -15.25
C ARG A 91 -0.99 -0.63 -15.12
N MET A 92 -0.26 -0.75 -16.24
CA MET A 92 1.20 -0.65 -16.24
C MET A 92 1.68 0.73 -15.78
N ARG A 93 1.04 1.82 -16.21
CA ARG A 93 1.37 3.18 -15.75
C ARG A 93 1.17 3.36 -14.25
N LEU A 94 0.05 2.89 -13.71
CA LEU A 94 -0.18 2.91 -12.26
C LEU A 94 0.89 2.09 -11.51
N LYS A 95 1.26 0.91 -12.03
CA LYS A 95 2.33 0.10 -11.47
C LYS A 95 3.66 0.83 -11.45
N CYS A 96 4.07 1.44 -12.57
CA CYS A 96 5.31 2.22 -12.65
C CYS A 96 5.28 3.42 -11.70
N SER A 97 4.17 4.16 -11.62
CA SER A 97 4.02 5.29 -10.72
C SER A 97 4.16 4.88 -9.25
N LEU A 98 3.55 3.75 -8.87
CA LEU A 98 3.67 3.19 -7.52
C LEU A 98 5.12 2.75 -7.22
N GLN A 99 5.78 2.11 -8.17
CA GLN A 99 7.19 1.71 -8.02
C GLN A 99 8.11 2.92 -7.87
N LEU A 100 7.93 3.96 -8.68
CA LEU A 100 8.68 5.21 -8.56
C LEU A 100 8.46 5.88 -7.21
N HIS A 101 7.23 5.88 -6.71
CA HIS A 101 6.92 6.39 -5.38
C HIS A 101 7.66 5.62 -4.28
N CYS A 102 7.65 4.29 -4.30
CA CYS A 102 8.41 3.48 -3.34
C CYS A 102 9.92 3.71 -3.45
N LEU A 103 10.47 3.80 -4.67
CA LEU A 103 11.89 4.06 -4.90
C LEU A 103 12.31 5.41 -4.33
N ALA A 104 11.53 6.47 -4.56
CA ALA A 104 11.81 7.81 -4.01
C ALA A 104 11.91 7.80 -2.48
N HIS A 105 11.12 6.96 -1.80
CA HIS A 105 11.22 6.79 -0.34
C HIS A 105 12.35 5.84 0.10
N THR A 106 12.93 5.05 -0.83
CA THR A 106 14.06 4.16 -0.52
C THR A 106 15.41 4.91 -0.57
N GLU A 107 15.54 5.90 -1.45
CA GLU A 107 16.79 6.64 -1.63
C GLU A 107 17.35 7.25 -0.33
N PRO A 108 16.54 7.99 0.46
CA PRO A 108 17.05 8.58 1.71
C PRO A 108 17.57 7.55 2.72
N LEU A 109 17.02 6.32 2.68
CA LEU A 109 17.42 5.24 3.59
C LEU A 109 18.78 4.61 3.22
N ARG A 110 19.25 4.85 1.98
CA ARG A 110 20.51 4.32 1.44
C ARG A 110 21.64 5.33 1.44
N GLU A 111 21.38 6.60 1.63
CA GLU A 111 22.38 7.65 1.63
C GLU A 111 23.29 7.57 2.86
N THR A 112 24.56 7.87 2.67
CA THR A 112 25.57 7.91 3.73
C THR A 112 25.59 9.30 4.38
N GLY A 113 25.61 9.34 5.71
CA GLY A 113 25.90 10.55 6.48
C GLY A 113 24.71 11.27 7.11
N SER A 114 23.48 10.82 6.87
CA SER A 114 22.32 11.25 7.64
C SER A 114 22.09 10.30 8.82
N HIS A 115 21.83 10.85 10.01
CA HIS A 115 21.19 10.04 11.05
C HIS A 115 19.92 9.46 10.48
N LEU A 116 19.66 8.18 10.77
CA LEU A 116 18.43 7.52 10.37
C LEU A 116 17.23 8.38 10.82
N GLU A 117 16.65 9.06 9.88
CA GLU A 117 15.43 9.83 10.16
C GLU A 117 14.27 8.85 10.23
N TRP A 118 13.75 8.64 11.44
CA TRP A 118 12.72 7.67 11.71
C TRP A 118 11.49 7.86 10.81
N HIS A 119 11.16 9.10 10.49
CA HIS A 119 10.08 9.43 9.57
C HIS A 119 10.32 8.91 8.13
N ALA A 120 11.57 8.77 7.68
CA ALA A 120 11.86 8.21 6.36
C ALA A 120 11.56 6.70 6.30
N ILE A 121 11.84 5.97 7.39
CA ILE A 121 11.44 4.55 7.52
C ILE A 121 9.91 4.44 7.49
N GLU A 122 9.21 5.25 8.28
CA GLU A 122 7.74 5.25 8.31
C GLU A 122 7.13 5.59 6.95
N ALA A 123 7.67 6.60 6.26
CA ALA A 123 7.23 6.99 4.93
C ALA A 123 7.45 5.86 3.91
N TYR A 124 8.62 5.24 3.91
CA TYR A 124 8.93 4.11 3.03
C TYR A 124 7.98 2.92 3.29
N LEU A 125 7.86 2.48 4.55
CA LEU A 125 7.00 1.35 4.90
C LEU A 125 5.51 1.63 4.64
N THR A 126 5.09 2.88 4.84
CA THR A 126 3.73 3.31 4.48
C THR A 126 3.50 3.22 2.98
N ALA A 127 4.45 3.71 2.17
CA ALA A 127 4.37 3.63 0.70
C ALA A 127 4.35 2.16 0.22
N GLU A 128 5.18 1.30 0.83
CA GLU A 128 5.30 -0.12 0.44
C GLU A 128 4.09 -0.95 0.84
N LEU A 129 3.52 -0.73 2.03
CA LEU A 129 2.52 -1.60 2.65
C LEU A 129 1.08 -1.08 2.56
N SER A 130 0.86 0.21 2.24
CA SER A 130 -0.50 0.75 2.17
C SER A 130 -1.32 0.16 1.02
N GLY A 131 -2.59 -0.08 1.28
CA GLY A 131 -3.57 -0.52 0.29
C GLY A 131 -3.49 -1.99 -0.11
N LEU A 132 -2.61 -2.78 0.48
CA LEU A 132 -2.54 -4.22 0.25
C LEU A 132 -3.78 -4.93 0.80
N SER A 133 -4.29 -5.93 0.05
CA SER A 133 -5.45 -6.76 0.42
C SER A 133 -5.11 -7.85 1.42
N ARG A 134 -3.85 -8.26 1.40
CA ARG A 134 -3.31 -9.31 2.27
C ARG A 134 -2.22 -8.75 3.14
N GLU A 135 -2.03 -9.35 4.29
CA GLU A 135 -0.92 -9.01 5.15
C GLU A 135 0.41 -9.37 4.49
N ARG A 136 1.37 -8.47 4.60
CA ARG A 136 2.77 -8.68 4.24
C ARG A 136 3.63 -8.33 5.43
N PHE A 137 4.58 -9.19 5.74
CA PHE A 137 5.60 -8.93 6.73
C PHE A 137 6.91 -8.59 6.03
N VAL A 138 7.42 -7.39 6.28
CA VAL A 138 8.63 -6.83 5.67
C VAL A 138 9.69 -6.67 6.75
N ALA A 139 10.95 -6.95 6.40
CA ALA A 139 12.10 -6.64 7.23
C ALA A 139 13.06 -5.69 6.50
N LEU A 140 13.50 -4.66 7.20
CA LEU A 140 14.57 -3.75 6.79
C LEU A 140 15.84 -4.15 7.54
N PHE A 141 16.89 -4.46 6.81
CA PHE A 141 18.19 -4.84 7.34
C PHE A 141 19.12 -3.63 7.26
N LEU A 142 19.70 -3.26 8.40
CA LEU A 142 20.45 -2.02 8.55
C LEU A 142 21.86 -2.30 9.06
N ASP A 143 22.83 -1.49 8.61
CA ASP A 143 24.22 -1.52 9.07
C ASP A 143 24.40 -0.83 10.45
N ALA A 144 25.67 -0.70 10.89
CA ALA A 144 26.00 -0.08 12.16
C ALA A 144 25.69 1.44 12.19
N GLN A 145 25.60 2.10 11.03
CA GLN A 145 25.20 3.49 10.86
C GLN A 145 23.69 3.64 10.63
N CYS A 146 22.94 2.54 10.77
CA CYS A 146 21.49 2.47 10.49
C CYS A 146 21.12 2.74 9.01
N LYS A 147 22.05 2.54 8.08
CA LYS A 147 21.82 2.63 6.65
C LYS A 147 21.12 1.37 6.15
N LEU A 148 20.17 1.52 5.22
CA LEU A 148 19.47 0.40 4.62
C LEU A 148 20.37 -0.44 3.72
N LEU A 149 20.60 -1.67 4.12
CA LEU A 149 21.31 -2.70 3.35
C LEU A 149 20.35 -3.41 2.39
N SER A 150 19.21 -3.85 2.91
CA SER A 150 18.17 -4.56 2.15
C SER A 150 16.79 -4.37 2.77
N SER A 151 15.77 -4.41 1.92
CA SER A 151 14.36 -4.51 2.32
C SER A 151 13.77 -5.77 1.68
N GLU A 152 13.19 -6.64 2.48
CA GLU A 152 12.67 -7.93 2.02
C GLU A 152 11.27 -8.22 2.54
N VAL A 153 10.40 -8.68 1.66
CA VAL A 153 9.12 -9.28 2.06
C VAL A 153 9.39 -10.72 2.48
N LEU A 154 9.23 -11.03 3.74
CA LEU A 154 9.57 -12.34 4.30
C LEU A 154 8.36 -13.28 4.37
N PHE A 155 7.16 -12.75 4.64
CA PHE A 155 5.95 -13.56 4.78
C PHE A 155 4.76 -12.87 4.13
N PHE A 156 3.82 -13.70 3.66
CA PHE A 156 2.54 -13.31 3.09
C PHE A 156 1.43 -14.08 3.80
N GLY A 157 0.29 -13.44 4.03
CA GLY A 157 -0.90 -14.09 4.58
C GLY A 157 -1.34 -13.51 5.91
N THR A 158 -2.25 -14.17 6.57
CA THR A 158 -2.75 -13.80 7.90
C THR A 158 -1.78 -14.26 8.97
N ILE A 159 -1.47 -13.36 9.92
CA ILE A 159 -0.58 -13.64 11.06
C ILE A 159 -1.14 -14.74 11.98
N ASP A 160 -2.42 -14.98 11.94
CA ASP A 160 -3.14 -15.95 12.77
C ASP A 160 -2.74 -17.43 12.54
N SER A 161 -2.14 -17.75 11.40
CA SER A 161 -1.67 -19.10 11.07
C SER A 161 -0.20 -19.18 10.64
N ALA A 162 0.44 -18.08 10.34
CA ALA A 162 1.86 -18.05 10.02
C ALA A 162 2.64 -17.87 11.32
N VAL A 163 3.20 -18.95 11.83
CA VAL A 163 4.35 -18.83 12.72
C VAL A 163 5.38 -17.98 11.97
N ILE A 164 5.47 -16.68 12.29
CA ILE A 164 6.61 -15.88 11.85
C ILE A 164 7.82 -16.61 12.39
N TYR A 165 8.49 -17.30 11.50
CA TYR A 165 9.66 -18.05 11.88
C TYR A 165 10.77 -17.03 12.16
N THR A 166 10.97 -16.68 13.42
CA THR A 166 12.06 -15.80 13.87
C THR A 166 13.40 -16.24 13.28
N ARG A 167 13.59 -17.55 13.06
CA ARG A 167 14.76 -18.09 12.36
C ARG A 167 14.94 -17.55 10.93
N VAL A 168 13.85 -17.29 10.18
CA VAL A 168 13.96 -16.76 8.82
C VAL A 168 14.47 -15.32 8.87
N VAL A 169 13.93 -14.49 9.78
CA VAL A 169 14.40 -13.12 9.98
C VAL A 169 15.88 -13.13 10.39
N ALA A 170 16.26 -14.01 11.33
CA ALA A 170 17.65 -14.14 11.78
C ALA A 170 18.60 -14.56 10.65
N ILE A 171 18.23 -15.58 9.85
CA ILE A 171 19.02 -16.03 8.70
C ILE A 171 19.20 -14.90 7.69
N ARG A 172 18.12 -14.15 7.38
CA ARG A 172 18.19 -13.04 6.44
C ARG A 172 19.01 -11.88 7.00
N ALA A 173 18.91 -11.58 8.30
CA ALA A 173 19.73 -10.56 8.96
C ALA A 173 21.22 -10.88 8.87
N LEU A 174 21.61 -12.12 9.18
CA LEU A 174 23.00 -12.59 9.05
C LEU A 174 23.49 -12.55 7.59
N ALA A 175 22.68 -13.02 6.65
CA ALA A 175 23.00 -13.02 5.22
C ALA A 175 23.19 -11.61 4.64
N ASN A 176 22.50 -10.62 5.19
CA ASN A 176 22.65 -9.21 4.83
C ASN A 176 23.71 -8.48 5.67
N HIS A 177 24.44 -9.16 6.57
CA HIS A 177 25.38 -8.55 7.50
C HIS A 177 24.78 -7.41 8.34
N ALA A 178 23.50 -7.54 8.69
CA ALA A 178 22.77 -6.52 9.42
C ALA A 178 23.19 -6.46 10.88
N VAL A 179 23.37 -5.25 11.40
CA VAL A 179 23.59 -4.96 12.83
C VAL A 179 22.28 -4.68 13.53
N SER A 180 21.28 -4.22 12.78
CA SER A 180 19.95 -3.97 13.30
C SER A 180 18.87 -4.22 12.25
N VAL A 181 17.65 -4.44 12.74
CA VAL A 181 16.49 -4.78 11.93
C VAL A 181 15.31 -3.92 12.36
N VAL A 182 14.54 -3.43 11.39
CA VAL A 182 13.18 -2.92 11.59
C VAL A 182 12.26 -3.88 10.87
N VAL A 183 11.16 -4.28 11.51
CA VAL A 183 10.13 -5.09 10.86
C VAL A 183 8.84 -4.32 10.76
N ALA A 184 8.02 -4.65 9.77
CA ALA A 184 6.71 -4.05 9.61
C ALA A 184 5.72 -5.03 8.96
N HIS A 185 4.45 -4.83 9.25
CA HIS A 185 3.38 -5.50 8.53
C HIS A 185 2.18 -4.55 8.35
N ASN A 186 1.32 -4.84 7.38
CA ASN A 186 0.10 -4.08 7.18
C ASN A 186 -1.11 -4.80 7.77
N HIS A 187 -2.05 -4.02 8.26
CA HIS A 187 -3.39 -4.49 8.61
C HIS A 187 -4.41 -4.07 7.53
N PRO A 188 -4.89 -5.00 6.67
CA PRO A 188 -5.92 -4.71 5.67
C PRO A 188 -7.24 -4.22 6.28
N SER A 189 -7.51 -4.56 7.55
CA SER A 189 -8.66 -4.09 8.32
C SER A 189 -8.69 -2.58 8.57
N GLY A 190 -7.54 -1.90 8.42
CA GLY A 190 -7.39 -0.47 8.73
C GLY A 190 -7.09 -0.16 10.20
N SER A 191 -7.01 -1.16 11.09
CA SER A 191 -6.68 -0.97 12.50
C SER A 191 -5.17 -0.82 12.70
N LEU A 192 -4.75 0.19 13.47
CA LEU A 192 -3.36 0.36 13.93
C LEU A 192 -3.08 -0.32 15.28
N THR A 193 -4.11 -0.89 15.91
CA THR A 193 -3.97 -1.55 17.20
C THR A 193 -3.27 -2.91 17.00
N PRO A 194 -2.14 -3.16 17.69
CA PRO A 194 -1.46 -4.44 17.61
C PRO A 194 -2.34 -5.55 18.19
N SER A 195 -2.36 -6.69 17.52
CA SER A 195 -2.94 -7.91 18.07
C SER A 195 -2.04 -8.52 19.16
N ARG A 196 -2.56 -9.47 19.91
CA ARG A 196 -1.75 -10.21 20.88
C ARG A 196 -0.61 -10.98 20.19
N SER A 197 -0.87 -11.56 19.03
CA SER A 197 0.12 -12.25 18.22
C SER A 197 1.24 -11.33 17.73
N ASP A 198 0.93 -10.07 17.37
CA ASP A 198 1.95 -9.09 16.97
C ASP A 198 2.91 -8.78 18.11
N ILE A 199 2.35 -8.62 19.31
CA ILE A 199 3.15 -8.36 20.52
C ILE A 199 4.03 -9.57 20.84
N ASP A 200 3.46 -10.79 20.85
CA ASP A 200 4.16 -12.01 21.21
C ASP A 200 5.29 -12.32 20.20
N VAL A 201 5.05 -12.13 18.90
CA VAL A 201 6.08 -12.31 17.88
C VAL A 201 7.17 -11.25 17.96
N THR A 202 6.84 -10.01 18.29
CA THR A 202 7.80 -8.91 18.47
C THR A 202 8.76 -9.21 19.61
N ILE A 203 8.22 -9.59 20.76
CA ILE A 203 9.04 -9.97 21.93
C ILE A 203 9.94 -11.18 21.63
N LYS A 204 9.38 -12.19 20.97
CA LYS A 204 10.14 -13.38 20.57
C LYS A 204 11.25 -13.04 19.58
N LEU A 205 10.97 -12.18 18.61
CA LEU A 205 11.93 -11.75 17.59
C LEU A 205 13.07 -10.94 18.22
N ALA A 206 12.74 -9.96 19.09
CA ALA A 206 13.74 -9.17 19.81
C ALA A 206 14.72 -10.06 20.58
N LYS A 207 14.20 -11.02 21.37
CA LYS A 207 15.02 -11.98 22.12
C LYS A 207 15.87 -12.86 21.20
N SER A 208 15.32 -13.34 20.09
CA SER A 208 16.04 -14.21 19.15
C SER A 208 17.17 -13.48 18.43
N LEU A 209 16.97 -12.25 18.02
CA LEU A 209 17.98 -11.42 17.35
C LEU A 209 19.07 -10.99 18.33
N GLN A 210 18.71 -10.67 19.57
CA GLN A 210 19.66 -10.30 20.62
C GLN A 210 20.72 -11.39 20.88
N LEU A 211 20.36 -12.68 20.77
CA LEU A 211 21.30 -13.80 20.89
C LEU A 211 22.35 -13.83 19.77
N LEU A 212 22.13 -13.09 18.71
CA LEU A 212 23.02 -12.97 17.54
C LEU A 212 23.68 -11.59 17.47
N ASP A 213 23.64 -10.82 18.56
CA ASP A 213 24.11 -9.44 18.62
C ASP A 213 23.46 -8.50 17.58
N ILE A 214 22.23 -8.83 17.11
CA ILE A 214 21.44 -8.04 16.19
C ILE A 214 20.30 -7.36 16.96
N ARG A 215 20.13 -6.05 16.77
CA ARG A 215 19.10 -5.29 17.47
C ARG A 215 17.80 -5.23 16.66
N LEU A 216 16.68 -5.58 17.27
CA LEU A 216 15.38 -5.17 16.74
C LEU A 216 15.14 -3.70 17.14
N LEU A 217 15.11 -2.79 16.17
CA LEU A 217 14.92 -1.37 16.44
C LEU A 217 13.45 -1.03 16.64
N ASP A 218 12.56 -1.61 15.84
CA ASP A 218 11.11 -1.44 16.00
C ASP A 218 10.34 -2.51 15.22
N HIS A 219 9.04 -2.58 15.52
CA HIS A 219 8.03 -3.27 14.73
C HIS A 219 6.89 -2.28 14.44
N LEU A 220 6.66 -2.00 13.15
CA LEU A 220 5.68 -1.03 12.70
C LEU A 220 4.43 -1.73 12.13
N ILE A 221 3.25 -1.24 12.52
CA ILE A 221 1.98 -1.65 11.91
C ILE A 221 1.54 -0.53 10.97
N VAL A 222 1.28 -0.89 9.70
CA VAL A 222 0.81 0.04 8.67
C VAL A 222 -0.65 -0.21 8.37
N ALA A 223 -1.48 0.83 8.52
CA ALA A 223 -2.89 0.77 8.21
C ALA A 223 -3.45 2.14 7.82
N GLY A 224 -4.28 2.20 6.78
CA GLY A 224 -4.94 3.43 6.36
C GLY A 224 -3.99 4.58 6.04
N GLY A 225 -2.79 4.30 5.51
CA GLY A 225 -1.77 5.31 5.20
C GLY A 225 -1.06 5.90 6.43
N ARG A 226 -1.12 5.22 7.57
CA ARG A 226 -0.47 5.62 8.84
C ARG A 226 0.32 4.46 9.42
N CYS A 227 1.26 4.76 10.32
CA CYS A 227 2.03 3.78 11.08
C CYS A 227 1.75 3.84 12.58
N ALA A 228 1.88 2.69 13.26
CA ALA A 228 2.00 2.59 14.71
C ALA A 228 3.28 1.83 15.06
N SER A 229 4.05 2.34 16.01
CA SER A 229 5.31 1.78 16.51
C SER A 229 5.07 0.98 17.77
N LEU A 230 5.46 -0.30 17.75
CA LEU A 230 5.39 -1.16 18.94
C LEU A 230 6.47 -0.80 19.96
N ARG A 231 7.58 -0.19 19.54
CA ARG A 231 8.58 0.39 20.44
C ARG A 231 8.00 1.53 21.25
N ASN A 232 7.27 2.46 20.59
CA ASN A 232 6.63 3.57 21.30
C ASN A 232 5.54 3.08 22.26
N LEU A 233 4.99 1.89 22.04
CA LEU A 233 4.04 1.21 22.92
C LEU A 233 4.73 0.38 24.02
N GLY A 234 6.07 0.28 24.02
CA GLY A 234 6.87 -0.40 25.05
C GLY A 234 7.02 -1.90 24.87
N PHE A 235 6.86 -2.43 23.64
CA PHE A 235 6.98 -3.87 23.34
C PHE A 235 8.31 -4.26 22.67
N VAL A 236 9.20 -3.30 22.38
CA VAL A 236 10.56 -3.49 21.84
C VAL A 236 11.59 -2.95 22.81
#